data_f4e26ac283e9c1f37b237f48ed66a13a
#
_entry.id   f4e26ac283e9c1f37b237f48ed66a13a
#
_cell.length_a   1.000
_cell.length_b   1.000
_cell.length_c   1.000
_cell.angle_alpha   90.00
_cell.angle_beta   90.00
_cell.angle_gamma   90.00
#
_symmetry.space_group_name_H-M   'P 1'
#
loop_
_entity.id
_entity.type
_entity.pdbx_description
1 polymer ?
#
loop_
_entity_poly.entity_id
_entity_poly.type
_entity_poly.pdbx_seq_one_letter_code
_entity_poly.pdbx_strand_id
1 'polypeptide(L)'
;MEDEELENIKKKQLEDLLKQQNINNILNETPVMELTSQNFNQEISNNDLLLVDFWAEWCGPCKMLGPILDELAEEKGDSCKIAKVNIDDCRDLAVEYGVKSIPMLLFFNQGEVKDEQVGLVNKETISSKLDAIA
;
A
#
# COMPACT_ATOMS: atom_id res chain seq x y z
N MET A 1 -20.77 -36.97 0.60
CA MET A 1 -20.87 -36.51 0.52
C MET A 1 -20.99 -36.08 0.07
N GLU A 2 -20.61 -35.95 -0.10
CA GLU A 2 -20.68 -35.36 -0.35
C GLU A 2 -20.80 -34.67 -0.40
N ASP A 3 -20.97 -34.72 -0.50
CA ASP A 3 -20.99 -33.89 -0.51
C ASP A 3 -20.77 -33.38 0.06
N GLU A 4 -20.64 -33.47 0.50
CA GLU A 4 -20.35 -32.81 1.04
C GLU A 4 -19.44 -32.69 0.97
N GLU A 5 -19.10 -33.36 0.86
CA GLU A 5 -18.24 -33.08 0.69
C GLU A 5 -18.00 -32.44 -0.17
N LEU A 6 -18.43 -32.63 -0.68
CA LEU A 6 -18.25 -31.83 -1.40
C LEU A 6 -18.54 -30.78 -1.29
N GLU A 7 -19.01 -30.65 -0.99
CA GLU A 7 -19.18 -29.51 -0.76
C GLU A 7 -18.48 -29.14 0.00
N ASN A 8 -18.17 -29.80 0.47
CA ASN A 8 -17.44 -29.34 1.17
C ASN A 8 -16.37 -29.20 0.79
N ILE A 9 -16.09 -29.64 0.07
CA ILE A 9 -15.12 -29.31 -0.32
C ILE A 9 -15.16 -28.28 -0.98
N LYS A 10 -15.80 -28.07 -1.52
CA LYS A 10 -15.84 -26.95 -2.04
C LYS A 10 -16.00 -26.03 -1.27
N LYS A 11 -16.39 -26.14 -0.63
CA LYS A 11 -16.52 -25.22 0.14
C LYS A 11 -15.50 -25.20 0.92
N LYS A 12 -14.80 -26.04 1.01
CA LYS A 12 -13.84 -25.92 1.60
C LYS A 12 -13.01 -25.38 0.97
N GLN A 13 -12.98 -25.49 -0.08
CA GLN A 13 -12.35 -24.79 -0.74
C GLN A 13 -12.66 -23.62 -0.71
N LEU A 14 -13.46 -23.48 -0.60
CA LEU A 14 -13.81 -22.27 -0.51
C LEU A 14 -13.49 -21.84 0.70
N GLU A 15 -13.61 -22.40 1.41
CA GLU A 15 -13.25 -21.87 2.44
C GLU A 15 -12.05 -21.88 2.59
N ASP A 16 -11.51 -22.67 2.10
CA ASP A 16 -10.39 -22.52 2.09
C ASP A 16 -10.10 -21.55 1.44
N LEU A 17 -10.58 -21.37 0.58
CA LEU A 17 -10.38 -20.37 0.00
C LEU A 17 -10.63 -19.39 0.70
N LEU A 18 -11.28 -19.40 1.30
CA LEU A 18 -11.50 -18.40 2.01
C LEU A 18 -10.62 -18.37 3.00
N LYS A 19 -10.23 -19.21 3.32
CA LYS A 19 -9.37 -19.10 4.09
C LYS A 19 -8.41 -18.91 3.51
N GLN A 20 -8.31 -19.24 2.51
CA GLN A 20 -7.55 -18.89 1.84
C GLN A 20 -7.63 -17.73 1.66
N GLN A 21 -8.40 -17.20 1.74
CA GLN A 21 -8.45 -16.01 1.68
C GLN A 21 -7.91 -15.53 2.77
N ASN A 22 -7.73 -15.97 3.50
CA ASN A 22 -7.15 -15.49 4.47
C ASN A 22 -5.87 -15.85 4.48
N ILE A 23 -5.58 -16.72 3.96
CA ILE A 23 -4.42 -16.99 3.81
C ILE A 23 -4.05 -16.32 2.86
N ASN A 24 -4.63 -16.16 2.07
CA ASN A 24 -4.41 -15.36 1.24
C ASN A 24 -4.43 -14.26 1.74
N ASN A 25 -4.95 -14.02 2.54
CA ASN A 25 -4.93 -12.94 3.00
C ASN A 25 -3.81 -12.86 3.57
N ILE A 26 -3.40 -13.67 3.89
CA ILE A 26 -2.34 -13.63 4.34
C ILE A 26 -1.58 -13.61 3.32
N LEU A 27 -1.85 -14.30 2.56
CA LEU A 27 -1.27 -14.25 1.52
C LEU A 27 -1.68 -13.22 0.87
N ASN A 28 -2.69 -12.87 1.05
CA ASN A 28 -3.08 -11.85 0.43
C ASN A 28 -2.99 -10.76 1.09
N GLU A 29 -2.36 -10.64 1.95
CA GLU A 29 -2.13 -9.54 2.44
C GLU A 29 -1.63 -8.75 1.42
N THR A 30 -2.18 -7.67 1.07
CA THR A 30 -1.65 -6.83 0.10
C THR A 30 -0.33 -6.40 0.61
N PRO A 31 0.63 -6.33 -0.25
CA PRO A 31 1.93 -5.82 0.16
C PRO A 31 1.90 -4.33 0.47
N VAL A 32 0.83 -3.63 0.09
CA VAL A 32 0.71 -2.19 0.38
C VAL A 32 0.01 -2.04 1.72
N MET A 33 0.68 -1.42 2.68
CA MET A 33 0.13 -1.24 4.01
C MET A 33 -0.83 -0.07 4.03
N GLU A 34 -1.80 -0.16 4.93
CA GLU A 34 -2.70 0.96 5.13
C GLU A 34 -2.27 1.65 6.41
N LEU A 35 -1.94 2.93 6.37
CA LEU A 35 -1.51 3.67 7.53
C LEU A 35 -2.60 4.58 8.04
N THR A 36 -2.63 4.78 9.34
CA THR A 36 -3.58 5.67 9.99
C THR A 36 -2.79 6.64 10.85
N SER A 37 -3.48 7.62 11.42
CA SER A 37 -2.82 8.57 12.29
C SER A 37 -2.22 7.89 13.52
N GLN A 38 -2.74 6.72 13.90
CA GLN A 38 -2.25 6.02 15.07
C GLN A 38 -0.94 5.29 14.81
N ASN A 39 -0.76 4.72 13.61
CA ASN A 39 0.44 3.91 13.35
C ASN A 39 1.46 4.56 12.43
N PHE A 40 1.17 5.75 11.91
CA PHE A 40 2.03 6.37 10.91
C PHE A 40 3.46 6.57 11.42
N ASN A 41 3.61 7.21 12.57
CA ASN A 41 4.95 7.50 13.09
C ASN A 41 5.73 6.23 13.38
N GLN A 42 5.04 5.22 13.85
CA GLN A 42 5.71 3.96 14.16
C GLN A 42 6.22 3.31 12.89
N GLU A 43 5.41 3.33 11.83
CA GLU A 43 5.80 2.66 10.60
C GLU A 43 6.92 3.37 9.87
N ILE A 44 6.92 4.70 9.87
CA ILE A 44 8.02 5.39 9.19
C ILE A 44 9.33 5.19 9.97
N SER A 45 9.26 4.96 11.27
CA SER A 45 10.45 4.69 12.06
C SER A 45 10.95 3.25 11.89
N ASN A 46 10.03 2.32 11.65
CA ASN A 46 10.37 0.92 11.58
C ASN A 46 10.88 0.47 10.22
N ASN A 47 10.71 1.28 9.19
CA ASN A 47 11.09 0.88 7.85
C ASN A 47 12.15 1.80 7.31
N ASP A 48 13.24 1.22 6.81
CA ASP A 48 14.35 2.02 6.29
C ASP A 48 13.95 2.80 5.05
N LEU A 49 13.30 2.15 4.11
CA LEU A 49 12.87 2.79 2.88
C LEU A 49 11.37 2.59 2.76
N LEU A 50 10.63 3.68 2.71
CA LEU A 50 9.18 3.63 2.73
C LEU A 50 8.59 4.64 1.76
N LEU A 51 7.66 4.19 0.96
CA LEU A 51 6.92 5.05 0.04
C LEU A 51 5.50 5.19 0.58
N VAL A 52 5.03 6.42 0.74
CA VAL A 52 3.68 6.67 1.25
C VAL A 52 2.84 7.38 0.21
N ASP A 53 1.68 6.83 -0.11
CA ASP A 53 0.75 7.37 -1.10
C ASP A 53 -0.43 8.01 -0.36
N PHE A 54 -0.57 9.32 -0.49
CA PHE A 54 -1.73 10.03 0.05
C PHE A 54 -2.81 10.04 -1.03
N TRP A 55 -3.97 9.49 -0.71
CA TRP A 55 -5.01 9.23 -1.70
C TRP A 55 -6.41 9.42 -1.11
N ALA A 56 -7.42 9.35 -1.95
CA ALA A 56 -8.81 9.38 -1.52
C ALA A 56 -9.66 8.55 -2.47
N GLU A 57 -10.78 8.07 -1.95
CA GLU A 57 -11.69 7.24 -2.72
C GLU A 57 -12.24 7.94 -3.95
N TRP A 58 -12.49 9.24 -3.82
CA TRP A 58 -13.08 10.02 -4.91
C TRP A 58 -12.08 10.47 -5.97
N CYS A 59 -10.83 10.10 -5.81
CA CYS A 59 -9.77 10.57 -6.69
C CYS A 59 -9.50 9.54 -7.77
N GLY A 60 -9.86 9.87 -9.02
CA GLY A 60 -9.65 8.97 -10.14
C GLY A 60 -8.20 8.58 -10.38
N PRO A 61 -7.29 9.57 -10.49
CA PRO A 61 -5.87 9.25 -10.68
C PRO A 61 -5.31 8.39 -9.55
N CYS A 62 -5.79 8.58 -8.32
CA CYS A 62 -5.35 7.77 -7.20
C CYS A 62 -5.68 6.31 -7.43
N LYS A 63 -6.87 6.05 -7.96
CA LYS A 63 -7.29 4.68 -8.21
C LYS A 63 -6.50 4.04 -9.34
N MET A 64 -6.05 4.84 -10.27
CA MET A 64 -5.20 4.32 -11.35
C MET A 64 -3.81 4.02 -10.85
N LEU A 65 -3.36 4.74 -9.83
CA LEU A 65 -2.04 4.51 -9.26
C LEU A 65 -2.01 3.25 -8.40
N GLY A 66 -3.13 2.86 -7.83
CA GLY A 66 -3.19 1.70 -6.94
C GLY A 66 -2.54 0.45 -7.49
N PRO A 67 -2.97 -0.03 -8.66
CA PRO A 67 -2.37 -1.23 -9.24
C PRO A 67 -0.86 -1.09 -9.49
N ILE A 68 -0.43 0.12 -9.83
CA ILE A 68 1.00 0.37 -10.07
C ILE A 68 1.77 0.18 -8.77
N LEU A 69 1.21 0.68 -7.66
CA LEU A 69 1.86 0.52 -6.36
C LEU A 69 1.83 -0.93 -5.89
N ASP A 70 0.75 -1.65 -6.17
CA ASP A 70 0.66 -3.06 -5.81
C ASP A 70 1.76 -3.84 -6.52
N GLU A 71 1.95 -3.56 -7.80
CA GLU A 71 2.94 -4.23 -8.58
C GLU A 71 4.34 -3.89 -8.09
N LEU A 72 4.57 -2.63 -7.80
CA LEU A 72 5.86 -2.18 -7.31
C LEU A 72 6.18 -2.79 -5.94
N ALA A 73 5.18 -2.92 -5.09
CA ALA A 73 5.37 -3.52 -3.77
C ALA A 73 5.84 -4.97 -3.90
N GLU A 74 5.27 -5.69 -4.86
CA GLU A 74 5.69 -7.06 -5.08
C GLU A 74 7.12 -7.11 -5.59
N GLU A 75 7.46 -6.22 -6.49
CA GLU A 75 8.81 -6.20 -7.06
C GLU A 75 9.86 -5.84 -6.03
N LYS A 76 9.55 -4.89 -5.15
CA LYS A 76 10.53 -4.43 -4.17
C LYS A 76 10.64 -5.36 -2.97
N GLY A 77 9.58 -6.06 -2.68
CA GLY A 77 9.59 -7.01 -1.55
C GLY A 77 9.97 -6.34 -0.25
N ASP A 78 10.96 -6.89 0.43
CA ASP A 78 11.36 -6.35 1.72
C ASP A 78 12.29 -5.15 1.61
N SER A 79 12.80 -4.85 0.42
CA SER A 79 13.77 -3.76 0.27
C SER A 79 13.10 -2.39 0.40
N CYS A 80 11.81 -2.30 0.16
CA CYS A 80 11.09 -1.04 0.28
C CYS A 80 9.64 -1.33 0.61
N LYS A 81 9.16 -0.75 1.68
CA LYS A 81 7.75 -0.90 2.04
C LYS A 81 6.96 0.18 1.35
N ILE A 82 5.74 -0.15 0.96
CA ILE A 82 4.85 0.79 0.31
C ILE A 82 3.58 0.85 1.13
N ALA A 83 3.12 2.06 1.40
CA ALA A 83 1.97 2.28 2.25
C ALA A 83 1.10 3.36 1.66
N LYS A 84 -0.14 3.44 2.12
CA LYS A 84 -1.02 4.48 1.67
C LYS A 84 -1.81 5.05 2.84
N VAL A 85 -2.17 6.32 2.71
CA VAL A 85 -2.90 7.07 3.72
C VAL A 85 -4.11 7.68 3.05
N ASN A 86 -5.30 7.37 3.56
CA ASN A 86 -6.53 7.98 3.06
C ASN A 86 -6.67 9.34 3.71
N ILE A 87 -6.64 10.41 2.92
CA ILE A 87 -6.64 11.76 3.48
C ILE A 87 -7.97 12.15 4.11
N ASP A 88 -9.04 11.46 3.75
CA ASP A 88 -10.33 11.75 4.37
C ASP A 88 -10.38 11.22 5.79
N ASP A 89 -9.67 10.11 6.04
CA ASP A 89 -9.60 9.53 7.37
C ASP A 89 -8.48 10.13 8.19
N CYS A 90 -7.46 10.66 7.55
CA CYS A 90 -6.26 11.13 8.23
C CYS A 90 -5.91 12.54 7.79
N ARG A 91 -6.84 13.48 8.01
CA ARG A 91 -6.63 14.86 7.61
C ARG A 91 -5.46 15.49 8.30
N ASP A 92 -5.22 15.10 9.54
CA ASP A 92 -4.09 15.62 10.30
C ASP A 92 -2.77 15.31 9.60
N LEU A 93 -2.63 14.12 9.06
CA LEU A 93 -1.41 13.75 8.35
C LEU A 93 -1.27 14.54 7.06
N ALA A 94 -2.37 14.72 6.34
CA ALA A 94 -2.34 15.48 5.10
C ALA A 94 -1.89 16.90 5.37
N VAL A 95 -2.36 17.50 6.45
CA VAL A 95 -1.97 18.85 6.81
C VAL A 95 -0.52 18.90 7.24
N GLU A 96 -0.12 17.93 8.05
CA GLU A 96 1.24 17.88 8.57
C GLU A 96 2.27 17.82 7.45
N TYR A 97 1.99 17.05 6.40
CA TYR A 97 2.94 16.89 5.31
C TYR A 97 2.65 17.81 4.12
N GLY A 98 1.73 18.75 4.29
CA GLY A 98 1.48 19.74 3.25
C GLY A 98 0.89 19.17 1.98
N VAL A 99 0.03 18.16 2.10
CA VAL A 99 -0.57 17.53 0.94
C VAL A 99 -1.69 18.41 0.43
N LYS A 100 -1.51 18.98 -0.76
CA LYS A 100 -2.50 19.86 -1.37
C LYS A 100 -3.14 19.28 -2.60
N SER A 101 -2.49 18.31 -3.21
CA SER A 101 -3.01 17.62 -4.39
C SER A 101 -2.76 16.15 -4.24
N ILE A 102 -3.64 15.33 -4.75
CA ILE A 102 -3.49 13.88 -4.67
C ILE A 102 -3.64 13.27 -6.05
N PRO A 103 -3.00 12.15 -6.31
CA PRO A 103 -2.16 11.41 -5.36
C PRO A 103 -0.86 12.15 -5.10
N MET A 104 -0.36 12.03 -3.89
CA MET A 104 0.93 12.59 -3.56
C MET A 104 1.75 11.51 -2.91
N LEU A 105 2.93 11.28 -3.45
CA LEU A 105 3.83 10.26 -2.95
C LEU A 105 4.96 10.91 -2.18
N LEU A 106 5.20 10.42 -0.97
CA LEU A 106 6.35 10.87 -0.18
C LEU A 106 7.30 9.71 -0.06
N PHE A 107 8.57 9.99 -0.28
CA PHE A 107 9.62 8.99 -0.26
C PHE A 107 10.43 9.18 1.00
N PHE A 108 10.36 8.21 1.91
CA PHE A 108 11.05 8.28 3.19
C PHE A 108 12.26 7.36 3.22
N ASN A 109 13.33 7.84 3.82
CA ASN A 109 14.47 6.98 4.11
C ASN A 109 14.89 7.31 5.54
N GLN A 110 14.93 6.29 6.40
CA GLN A 110 15.28 6.43 7.80
C GLN A 110 14.38 7.43 8.50
N GLY A 111 13.11 7.43 8.16
CA GLY A 111 12.12 8.28 8.81
C GLY A 111 12.07 9.71 8.30
N GLU A 112 12.86 10.04 7.31
CA GLU A 112 12.90 11.40 6.77
C GLU A 112 12.41 11.43 5.34
N VAL A 113 11.68 12.48 4.99
CA VAL A 113 11.21 12.68 3.63
C VAL A 113 12.39 13.09 2.76
N LYS A 114 12.68 12.29 1.74
CA LYS A 114 13.79 12.57 0.83
C LYS A 114 13.34 13.04 -0.53
N ASP A 115 12.11 12.77 -0.92
CA ASP A 115 11.61 13.17 -2.23
C ASP A 115 10.10 13.12 -2.21
N GLU A 116 9.48 13.69 -3.21
CA GLU A 116 8.04 13.66 -3.33
C GLU A 116 7.66 13.65 -4.80
N GLN A 117 6.46 13.20 -5.10
CA GLN A 117 5.94 13.16 -6.46
C GLN A 117 4.44 13.41 -6.39
N VAL A 118 3.96 14.43 -7.09
CA VAL A 118 2.55 14.74 -7.14
C VAL A 118 1.98 14.26 -8.45
N GLY A 119 0.84 13.61 -8.40
CA GLY A 119 0.14 13.18 -9.60
C GLY A 119 0.46 11.76 -10.01
N LEU A 120 -0.27 11.30 -11.01
CA LEU A 120 -0.10 9.95 -11.52
C LEU A 120 1.15 9.87 -12.38
N VAL A 121 2.01 8.92 -12.09
CA VAL A 121 3.23 8.69 -12.86
C VAL A 121 3.36 7.20 -13.07
N ASN A 122 4.27 6.80 -13.95
CA ASN A 122 4.44 5.38 -14.23
C ASN A 122 5.34 4.74 -13.18
N LYS A 123 5.35 3.42 -13.19
CA LYS A 123 6.09 2.64 -12.20
C LYS A 123 7.59 2.93 -12.25
N GLU A 124 8.12 3.10 -13.44
CA GLU A 124 9.55 3.33 -13.62
C GLU A 124 10.02 4.63 -12.97
N THR A 125 9.19 5.66 -13.04
CA THR A 125 9.52 6.93 -12.39
C THR A 125 9.62 6.75 -10.88
N ILE A 126 8.65 6.05 -10.31
CA ILE A 126 8.64 5.81 -8.87
C ILE A 126 9.84 4.97 -8.46
N SER A 127 10.09 3.90 -9.21
CA SER A 127 11.19 3.00 -8.89
C SER A 127 12.53 3.72 -8.94
N SER A 128 12.71 4.59 -9.94
CA SER A 128 13.95 5.35 -10.07
C SER A 128 14.17 6.29 -8.88
N LYS A 129 13.10 6.93 -8.43
CA LYS A 129 13.21 7.81 -7.27
C LYS A 129 13.56 7.04 -6.02
N LEU A 130 12.98 5.86 -5.85
CA LEU A 130 13.30 5.01 -4.70
C LEU A 130 14.76 4.57 -4.75
N ASP A 131 15.23 4.16 -5.92
CA ASP A 131 16.62 3.74 -6.07
C ASP A 131 17.58 4.89 -5.76
N ALA A 132 17.20 6.10 -6.10
CA ALA A 132 18.05 7.26 -5.90
C ALA A 132 18.27 7.59 -4.43
N ILE A 133 17.31 7.25 -3.57
CA ILE A 133 17.41 7.58 -2.16
C ILE A 133 17.73 6.37 -1.30
N ALA A 134 17.80 5.20 -1.91
CA ALA A 134 18.04 3.96 -1.16
C ALA A 134 19.45 3.88 -0.59
#